data_8d563d00b55ee6e38eb05560c1466de5
#
_entry.id   8d563d00b55ee6e38eb05560c1466de5
#
_cell.length_a   1.000
_cell.length_b   1.000
_cell.length_c   1.000
_cell.angle_alpha   90.00
_cell.angle_beta   90.00
_cell.angle_gamma   90.00
#
_symmetry.space_group_name_H-M   'P 1'
#
loop_
_entity.id
_entity.type
_entity.pdbx_description
1 polymer ?
#
loop_
_entity_poly.entity_id
_entity_poly.type
_entity_poly.pdbx_seq_one_letter_code
_entity_poly.pdbx_strand_id
1 'polypeptide(L)'
;SMVAWASIKSWLIFAPLMFGLMGLRQPFPMIVLTLLGLFGAKVFFQIMGMFHKSYFVYICYLGIIGLGISCAYDNLVIYNIMPMLVLGLSCLVPLIQRDYKNMIQYMSLTLLGFIFLGWSFLHLGLILNFENGIYQFMYLIILTEFCDNTNLSISRYFRGPRILDEISSRRTLASTAFSIFLTILLAYAM
;
A
#
# COMPACT_ATOMS: atom_id res chain seq x y z
N SER A 1 -14.16 20.09 -13.39
CA SER A 1 -13.43 19.55 -14.55
C SER A 1 -11.91 19.63 -14.43
N MET A 2 -11.31 20.69 -13.85
CA MET A 2 -9.84 20.79 -13.72
C MET A 2 -9.21 19.69 -12.86
N VAL A 3 -9.85 19.31 -11.75
CA VAL A 3 -9.32 18.26 -10.84
C VAL A 3 -9.31 16.88 -11.51
N ALA A 4 -10.36 16.56 -12.28
CA ALA A 4 -10.42 15.30 -13.02
C ALA A 4 -9.36 15.23 -14.14
N TRP A 5 -9.10 16.35 -14.81
CA TRP A 5 -8.10 16.45 -15.86
C TRP A 5 -6.67 16.33 -15.31
N ALA A 6 -6.40 16.95 -14.15
CA ALA A 6 -5.12 16.81 -13.46
C ALA A 6 -4.86 15.36 -12.99
N SER A 7 -5.90 14.67 -12.51
CA SER A 7 -5.81 13.25 -12.12
C SER A 7 -5.49 12.36 -13.32
N ILE A 8 -6.20 12.53 -14.44
CA ILE A 8 -5.96 11.75 -15.66
C ILE A 8 -4.55 11.99 -16.21
N LYS A 9 -4.08 13.24 -16.18
CA LYS A 9 -2.75 13.60 -16.66
C LYS A 9 -1.62 12.99 -15.83
N SER A 10 -1.78 12.99 -14.50
CA SER A 10 -0.84 12.33 -13.59
C SER A 10 -0.80 10.82 -13.83
N TRP A 11 -1.96 10.21 -14.05
CA TRP A 11 -2.10 8.78 -14.34
C TRP A 11 -1.45 8.38 -15.68
N LEU A 12 -1.62 9.19 -16.70
CA LEU A 12 -1.08 8.95 -18.04
C LEU A 12 0.46 8.94 -18.06
N ILE A 13 1.10 9.58 -17.10
CA ILE A 13 2.56 9.56 -16.91
C ILE A 13 2.95 8.45 -15.93
N PHE A 14 2.23 8.30 -14.82
CA PHE A 14 2.60 7.38 -13.75
C PHE A 14 2.44 5.90 -14.16
N ALA A 15 1.35 5.55 -14.86
CA ALA A 15 1.10 4.17 -15.24
C ALA A 15 2.17 3.61 -16.21
N PRO A 16 2.51 4.27 -17.34
CA PRO A 16 3.58 3.79 -18.24
C PRO A 16 4.94 3.73 -17.54
N LEU A 17 5.23 4.69 -16.64
CA LEU A 17 6.47 4.69 -15.87
C LEU A 17 6.54 3.48 -14.95
N MET A 18 5.47 3.20 -14.20
CA MET A 18 5.39 2.04 -13.30
C MET A 18 5.48 0.73 -14.07
N PHE A 19 4.76 0.60 -15.19
CA PHE A 19 4.85 -0.60 -16.02
C PHE A 19 6.24 -0.79 -16.62
N GLY A 20 6.87 0.28 -17.09
CA GLY A 20 8.24 0.24 -17.59
C GLY A 20 9.24 -0.19 -16.52
N LEU A 21 9.12 0.34 -15.30
CA LEU A 21 9.97 -0.02 -14.17
C LEU A 21 9.75 -1.46 -13.70
N MET A 22 8.49 -1.93 -13.67
CA MET A 22 8.16 -3.31 -13.27
C MET A 22 8.54 -4.34 -14.34
N GLY A 23 8.65 -3.93 -15.62
CA GLY A 23 9.15 -4.77 -16.72
C GLY A 23 10.68 -4.93 -16.75
N LEU A 24 11.41 -4.20 -15.91
CA LEU A 24 12.87 -4.35 -15.82
C LEU A 24 13.24 -5.68 -15.14
N ARG A 25 14.45 -6.15 -15.46
CA ARG A 25 15.00 -7.36 -14.84
C ARG A 25 15.23 -7.14 -13.34
N GLN A 26 14.96 -8.17 -12.53
CA GLN A 26 15.31 -8.15 -11.11
C GLN A 26 16.79 -7.79 -10.91
N PRO A 27 17.16 -7.00 -9.87
CA PRO A 27 16.35 -6.62 -8.70
C PRO A 27 15.63 -5.26 -8.80
N PHE A 28 15.63 -4.58 -9.96
CA PHE A 28 15.12 -3.21 -10.08
C PHE A 28 13.66 -3.02 -9.63
N PRO A 29 12.70 -3.86 -10.02
CA PRO A 29 11.31 -3.70 -9.55
C PRO A 29 11.19 -3.75 -8.04
N MET A 30 11.96 -4.63 -7.38
CA MET A 30 11.94 -4.78 -5.93
C MET A 30 12.51 -3.56 -5.22
N ILE A 31 13.55 -2.95 -5.76
CA ILE A 31 14.11 -1.70 -5.23
C ILE A 31 13.06 -0.60 -5.31
N VAL A 32 12.38 -0.46 -6.45
CA VAL A 32 11.34 0.57 -6.65
C VAL A 32 10.18 0.37 -5.67
N LEU A 33 9.66 -0.86 -5.54
CA LEU A 33 8.58 -1.16 -4.60
C LEU A 33 8.99 -0.91 -3.15
N THR A 34 10.22 -1.29 -2.78
CA THR A 34 10.75 -1.04 -1.43
C THR A 34 10.86 0.46 -1.14
N LEU A 35 11.36 1.24 -2.09
CA LEU A 35 11.45 2.70 -1.95
C LEU A 35 10.06 3.34 -1.83
N LEU A 36 9.08 2.90 -2.62
CA LEU A 36 7.70 3.37 -2.50
C LEU A 36 7.09 3.03 -1.15
N GLY A 37 7.31 1.81 -0.64
CA GLY A 37 6.88 1.39 0.69
C GLY A 37 7.51 2.25 1.79
N LEU A 38 8.81 2.52 1.72
CA LEU A 38 9.52 3.40 2.65
C LEU A 38 8.98 4.84 2.60
N PHE A 39 8.73 5.35 1.40
CA PHE A 39 8.17 6.69 1.22
C PHE A 39 6.76 6.79 1.79
N GLY A 40 5.92 5.79 1.53
CA GLY A 40 4.59 5.68 2.13
C GLY A 40 4.64 5.64 3.66
N ALA A 41 5.51 4.80 4.23
CA ALA A 41 5.71 4.71 5.67
C ALA A 41 6.20 6.04 6.27
N LYS A 42 7.11 6.74 5.58
CA LYS A 42 7.55 8.08 6.00
C LYS A 42 6.38 9.05 6.10
N VAL A 43 5.55 9.14 5.05
CA VAL A 43 4.38 10.04 5.03
C VAL A 43 3.39 9.64 6.13
N PHE A 44 3.14 8.33 6.32
CA PHE A 44 2.28 7.83 7.38
C PHE A 44 2.75 8.28 8.76
N PHE A 45 4.03 8.09 9.10
CA PHE A 45 4.56 8.51 10.39
C PHE A 45 4.63 10.03 10.57
N GLN A 46 4.74 10.79 9.48
CA GLN A 46 4.60 12.25 9.51
C GLN A 46 3.19 12.67 9.92
N ILE A 47 2.18 12.08 9.29
CA ILE A 47 0.76 12.37 9.59
C ILE A 47 0.42 11.98 11.03
N MET A 48 0.96 10.85 11.50
CA MET A 48 0.74 10.36 12.87
C MET A 48 1.57 11.07 13.94
N GLY A 49 2.45 12.02 13.56
CA GLY A 49 3.29 12.76 14.51
C GLY A 49 4.32 11.91 15.24
N MET A 50 4.71 10.74 14.69
CA MET A 50 5.58 9.76 15.37
C MET A 50 7.09 10.02 15.20
N PHE A 51 7.52 11.05 14.49
CA PHE A 51 8.95 11.29 14.24
C PHE A 51 9.79 11.51 15.51
N HIS A 52 9.17 11.99 16.59
CA HIS A 52 9.84 12.15 17.89
C HIS A 52 10.19 10.80 18.56
N LYS A 53 9.59 9.69 18.12
CA LYS A 53 9.86 8.33 18.59
C LYS A 53 10.62 7.55 17.49
N SER A 54 11.78 8.04 17.13
CA SER A 54 12.60 7.58 15.98
C SER A 54 12.86 6.07 15.97
N TYR A 55 13.02 5.42 17.12
CA TYR A 55 13.29 3.98 17.18
C TYR A 55 12.17 3.13 16.57
N PHE A 56 10.91 3.49 16.83
CA PHE A 56 9.76 2.81 16.25
C PHE A 56 9.69 2.97 14.73
N VAL A 57 10.01 4.17 14.25
CA VAL A 57 10.07 4.47 12.82
C VAL A 57 11.19 3.69 12.13
N TYR A 58 12.38 3.64 12.74
CA TYR A 58 13.51 2.87 12.20
C TYR A 58 13.25 1.37 12.16
N ILE A 59 12.58 0.80 13.16
CA ILE A 59 12.17 -0.62 13.15
C ILE A 59 11.26 -0.92 11.96
N CYS A 60 10.29 -0.05 11.69
CA CYS A 60 9.43 -0.19 10.52
C CYS A 60 10.22 -0.12 9.21
N TYR A 61 11.13 0.84 9.07
CA TYR A 61 11.97 0.96 7.86
C TYR A 61 12.88 -0.24 7.65
N LEU A 62 13.53 -0.72 8.71
CA LEU A 62 14.33 -1.94 8.65
C LEU A 62 13.51 -3.17 8.25
N GLY A 63 12.28 -3.28 8.79
CA GLY A 63 11.34 -4.32 8.39
C GLY A 63 10.98 -4.24 6.90
N ILE A 64 10.67 -3.05 6.37
CA ILE A 64 10.36 -2.85 4.94
C ILE A 64 11.55 -3.19 4.05
N ILE A 65 12.76 -2.78 4.43
CA ILE A 65 13.99 -3.13 3.70
C ILE A 65 14.21 -4.65 3.72
N GLY A 66 14.03 -5.29 4.88
CA GLY A 66 14.13 -6.75 5.01
C GLY A 66 13.13 -7.49 4.12
N LEU A 67 11.89 -7.00 4.00
CA LEU A 67 10.89 -7.53 3.07
C LEU A 67 11.34 -7.37 1.62
N GLY A 68 11.84 -6.20 1.23
CA GLY A 68 12.34 -5.95 -0.11
C GLY A 68 13.48 -6.88 -0.50
N ILE A 69 14.42 -7.11 0.41
CA ILE A 69 15.51 -8.07 0.24
C ILE A 69 14.95 -9.49 0.11
N SER A 70 14.00 -9.89 0.97
CA SER A 70 13.36 -11.22 0.90
C SER A 70 12.66 -11.45 -0.44
N CYS A 71 11.95 -10.45 -0.97
CA CYS A 71 11.34 -10.51 -2.30
C CYS A 71 12.39 -10.64 -3.41
N ALA A 72 13.49 -9.90 -3.33
CA ALA A 72 14.55 -9.92 -4.35
C ALA A 72 15.26 -11.29 -4.43
N TYR A 73 15.36 -12.01 -3.31
CA TYR A 73 15.93 -13.36 -3.23
C TYR A 73 14.88 -14.48 -3.25
N ASP A 74 13.60 -14.15 -3.47
CA ASP A 74 12.47 -15.08 -3.48
C ASP A 74 12.39 -15.98 -2.23
N ASN A 75 12.72 -15.41 -1.08
CA ASN A 75 12.73 -16.13 0.20
C ASN A 75 11.45 -15.89 1.00
N LEU A 76 10.44 -16.71 0.75
CA LEU A 76 9.13 -16.63 1.42
C LEU A 76 9.21 -16.88 2.94
N VAL A 77 10.19 -17.66 3.41
CA VAL A 77 10.34 -17.93 4.86
C VAL A 77 10.70 -16.64 5.60
N ILE A 78 11.72 -15.94 5.12
CA ILE A 78 12.15 -14.67 5.72
C ILE A 78 11.01 -13.64 5.59
N TYR A 79 10.36 -13.58 4.43
CA TYR A 79 9.24 -12.66 4.20
C TYR A 79 8.12 -12.82 5.24
N ASN A 80 7.70 -14.05 5.52
CA ASN A 80 6.61 -14.34 6.46
C ASN A 80 7.02 -14.17 7.94
N ILE A 81 8.30 -14.26 8.27
CA ILE A 81 8.81 -14.04 9.64
C ILE A 81 8.91 -12.53 9.96
N MET A 82 9.05 -11.65 8.96
CA MET A 82 9.25 -10.22 9.16
C MET A 82 8.20 -9.54 10.06
N PRO A 83 6.89 -9.79 9.94
CA PRO A 83 5.90 -9.19 10.85
C PRO A 83 6.15 -9.54 12.31
N MET A 84 6.53 -10.79 12.60
CA MET A 84 6.87 -11.25 13.95
C MET A 84 8.13 -10.56 14.48
N LEU A 85 9.14 -10.39 13.63
CA LEU A 85 10.38 -9.68 14.01
C LEU A 85 10.09 -8.21 14.32
N VAL A 86 9.33 -7.52 13.48
CA VAL A 86 8.95 -6.11 13.73
C VAL A 86 8.13 -5.98 15.01
N LEU A 87 7.20 -6.90 15.28
CA LEU A 87 6.45 -6.95 16.53
C LEU A 87 7.40 -7.11 17.72
N GLY A 88 8.26 -8.12 17.70
CA GLY A 88 9.21 -8.41 18.79
C GLY A 88 10.16 -7.24 19.06
N LEU A 89 10.73 -6.65 18.01
CA LEU A 89 11.61 -5.48 18.13
C LEU A 89 10.85 -4.26 18.70
N SER A 90 9.62 -4.04 18.25
CA SER A 90 8.77 -2.94 18.77
C SER A 90 8.45 -3.11 20.25
N CYS A 91 8.28 -4.35 20.73
CA CYS A 91 8.10 -4.65 22.16
C CYS A 91 9.34 -4.41 23.00
N LEU A 92 10.55 -4.57 22.42
CA LEU A 92 11.80 -4.35 23.14
C LEU A 92 12.13 -2.87 23.37
N VAL A 93 11.66 -1.96 22.50
CA VAL A 93 11.96 -0.53 22.62
C VAL A 93 11.56 0.06 23.96
N PRO A 94 10.32 -0.10 24.47
CA PRO A 94 9.93 0.47 25.76
C PRO A 94 10.70 -0.14 26.94
N LEU A 95 11.08 -1.42 26.83
CA LEU A 95 11.87 -2.11 27.86
C LEU A 95 13.27 -1.52 27.96
N ILE A 96 13.91 -1.24 26.83
CA ILE A 96 15.26 -0.66 26.78
C ILE A 96 15.24 0.80 27.22
N GLN A 97 14.24 1.56 26.79
CA GLN A 97 14.14 3.01 27.09
C GLN A 97 13.54 3.32 28.46
N ARG A 98 12.95 2.32 29.11
CA ARG A 98 12.19 2.48 30.38
C ARG A 98 11.11 3.57 30.29
N ASP A 99 10.60 3.83 29.08
CA ASP A 99 9.52 4.77 28.80
C ASP A 99 8.27 4.00 28.36
N TYR A 100 7.37 3.81 29.33
CA TYR A 100 6.14 3.03 29.12
C TYR A 100 4.93 3.90 28.74
N LYS A 101 5.12 5.23 28.68
CA LYS A 101 4.03 6.14 28.35
C LYS A 101 3.62 5.99 26.88
N ASN A 102 2.34 5.73 26.66
CA ASN A 102 1.75 5.54 25.32
C ASN A 102 2.41 4.43 24.47
N MET A 103 3.12 3.50 25.10
CA MET A 103 3.88 2.47 24.39
C MET A 103 2.98 1.61 23.49
N ILE A 104 1.78 1.22 23.95
CA ILE A 104 0.83 0.44 23.15
C ILE A 104 0.44 1.19 21.89
N GLN A 105 0.22 2.51 21.99
CA GLN A 105 -0.12 3.34 20.82
C GLN A 105 1.02 3.37 19.80
N TYR A 106 2.26 3.59 20.24
CA TYR A 106 3.41 3.64 19.33
C TYR A 106 3.69 2.28 18.67
N MET A 107 3.59 1.20 19.42
CA MET A 107 3.71 -0.17 18.90
C MET A 107 2.62 -0.47 17.87
N SER A 108 1.37 -0.16 18.18
CA SER A 108 0.23 -0.37 17.28
C SER A 108 0.37 0.41 15.99
N LEU A 109 0.77 1.68 16.06
CA LEU A 109 1.01 2.51 14.87
C LEU A 109 2.18 2.00 14.03
N THR A 110 3.25 1.52 14.67
CA THR A 110 4.40 0.93 13.97
C THR A 110 3.98 -0.34 13.22
N LEU A 111 3.25 -1.23 13.88
CA LEU A 111 2.74 -2.45 13.26
C LEU A 111 1.75 -2.15 12.13
N LEU A 112 0.84 -1.20 12.35
CA LEU A 112 -0.13 -0.79 11.34
C LEU A 112 0.58 -0.22 10.10
N GLY A 113 1.54 0.68 10.28
CA GLY A 113 2.35 1.22 9.20
C GLY A 113 3.15 0.12 8.47
N PHE A 114 3.77 -0.79 9.22
CA PHE A 114 4.52 -1.90 8.66
C PHE A 114 3.63 -2.88 7.88
N ILE A 115 2.48 -3.29 8.44
CA ILE A 115 1.58 -4.26 7.80
C ILE A 115 0.99 -3.68 6.52
N PHE A 116 0.49 -2.44 6.54
CA PHE A 116 -0.15 -1.85 5.36
C PHE A 116 0.84 -1.39 4.29
N LEU A 117 1.90 -0.67 4.69
CA LEU A 117 2.81 -0.02 3.75
C LEU A 117 4.07 -0.84 3.45
N GLY A 118 4.39 -1.78 4.32
CA GLY A 118 5.47 -2.73 4.10
C GLY A 118 4.92 -4.07 3.60
N TRP A 119 4.41 -4.88 4.50
CA TRP A 119 4.10 -6.27 4.25
C TRP A 119 3.03 -6.48 3.17
N SER A 120 1.86 -5.83 3.30
CA SER A 120 0.79 -5.95 2.30
C SER A 120 1.20 -5.35 0.95
N PHE A 121 1.88 -4.20 0.95
CA PHE A 121 2.31 -3.55 -0.28
C PHE A 121 3.38 -4.36 -1.02
N LEU A 122 4.35 -4.94 -0.32
CA LEU A 122 5.40 -5.75 -0.93
C LEU A 122 4.95 -7.15 -1.39
N HIS A 123 3.69 -7.56 -1.11
CA HIS A 123 3.09 -8.71 -1.80
C HIS A 123 3.03 -8.51 -3.32
N LEU A 124 2.98 -7.26 -3.79
CA LEU A 124 3.13 -6.94 -5.21
C LEU A 124 4.47 -7.42 -5.77
N GLY A 125 5.52 -7.36 -4.95
CA GLY A 125 6.83 -7.90 -5.28
C GLY A 125 6.83 -9.43 -5.41
N LEU A 126 6.13 -10.13 -4.51
CA LEU A 126 5.97 -11.59 -4.63
C LEU A 126 5.22 -12.00 -5.90
N ILE A 127 4.18 -11.24 -6.27
CA ILE A 127 3.44 -11.48 -7.52
C ILE A 127 4.37 -11.37 -8.72
N LEU A 128 5.29 -10.39 -8.73
CA LEU A 128 6.24 -10.23 -9.83
C LEU A 128 7.24 -11.37 -9.98
N ASN A 129 7.42 -12.22 -8.95
CA ASN A 129 8.28 -13.39 -9.00
C ASN A 129 7.63 -14.61 -9.69
N PHE A 130 6.32 -14.59 -9.94
CA PHE A 130 5.64 -15.66 -10.67
C PHE A 130 5.95 -15.62 -12.17
N GLU A 131 5.80 -16.76 -12.87
CA GLU A 131 6.08 -16.88 -14.30
C GLU A 131 5.38 -15.81 -15.16
N ASN A 132 4.14 -15.46 -14.82
CA ASN A 132 3.34 -14.40 -15.47
C ASN A 132 3.12 -13.19 -14.56
N GLY A 133 4.04 -12.94 -13.62
CA GLY A 133 3.88 -11.95 -12.56
C GLY A 133 3.59 -10.54 -13.06
N ILE A 134 4.23 -10.12 -14.16
CA ILE A 134 4.00 -8.81 -14.76
C ILE A 134 2.54 -8.65 -15.22
N TYR A 135 1.97 -9.68 -15.88
CA TYR A 135 0.58 -9.64 -16.32
C TYR A 135 -0.38 -9.60 -15.13
N GLN A 136 -0.12 -10.40 -14.10
CA GLN A 136 -0.93 -10.41 -12.87
C GLN A 136 -0.85 -9.07 -12.14
N PHE A 137 0.32 -8.48 -12.07
CA PHE A 137 0.54 -7.16 -11.50
C PHE A 137 -0.24 -6.08 -12.29
N MET A 138 -0.12 -6.07 -13.61
CA MET A 138 -0.86 -5.14 -14.49
C MET A 138 -2.37 -5.32 -14.33
N TYR A 139 -2.84 -6.57 -14.34
CA TYR A 139 -4.25 -6.90 -14.14
C TYR A 139 -4.78 -6.33 -12.82
N LEU A 140 -4.06 -6.52 -11.73
CA LEU A 140 -4.46 -6.01 -10.42
C LEU A 140 -4.52 -4.48 -10.39
N ILE A 141 -3.53 -3.79 -10.95
CA ILE A 141 -3.52 -2.32 -11.00
C ILE A 141 -4.67 -1.80 -11.87
N ILE A 142 -4.87 -2.38 -13.06
CA ILE A 142 -5.96 -1.94 -13.97
C ILE A 142 -7.32 -2.09 -13.28
N LEU A 143 -7.58 -3.23 -12.63
CA LEU A 143 -8.85 -3.46 -11.92
C LEU A 143 -9.05 -2.50 -10.75
N THR A 144 -8.01 -2.26 -9.96
CA THR A 144 -8.07 -1.34 -8.82
C THR A 144 -8.40 0.08 -9.28
N GLU A 145 -7.71 0.55 -10.30
CA GLU A 145 -7.93 1.88 -10.86
C GLU A 145 -9.29 2.01 -11.54
N PHE A 146 -9.69 1.00 -12.28
CA PHE A 146 -11.02 0.98 -12.88
C PHE A 146 -12.11 1.08 -11.81
N CYS A 147 -11.97 0.32 -10.71
CA CYS A 147 -12.91 0.36 -9.59
C CYS A 147 -12.98 1.75 -8.97
N ASP A 148 -11.84 2.36 -8.67
CA ASP A 148 -11.78 3.70 -8.05
C ASP A 148 -12.32 4.80 -8.97
N ASN A 149 -11.92 4.81 -10.23
CA ASN A 149 -12.41 5.81 -11.19
C ASN A 149 -13.89 5.66 -11.48
N THR A 150 -14.38 4.43 -11.58
CA THR A 150 -15.81 4.13 -11.77
C THR A 150 -16.61 4.59 -10.56
N ASN A 151 -16.14 4.28 -9.35
CA ASN A 151 -16.78 4.72 -8.10
C ASN A 151 -16.90 6.25 -8.03
N LEU A 152 -15.81 6.97 -8.30
CA LEU A 152 -15.78 8.43 -8.29
C LEU A 152 -16.67 9.04 -9.40
N SER A 153 -16.75 8.40 -10.55
CA SER A 153 -17.59 8.87 -11.67
C SER A 153 -19.07 8.67 -11.37
N ILE A 154 -19.43 7.49 -10.89
CA ILE A 154 -20.81 7.11 -10.60
C ILE A 154 -21.37 7.85 -9.39
N SER A 155 -20.53 8.13 -8.38
CA SER A 155 -20.96 8.87 -7.19
C SER A 155 -21.48 10.30 -7.49
N ARG A 156 -21.17 10.83 -8.67
CA ARG A 156 -21.72 12.13 -9.14
C ARG A 156 -23.15 12.01 -9.63
N TYR A 157 -23.54 10.83 -10.13
CA TYR A 157 -24.86 10.58 -10.70
C TYR A 157 -25.83 9.98 -9.68
N PHE A 158 -25.33 9.07 -8.83
CA PHE A 158 -26.13 8.41 -7.80
C PHE A 158 -26.05 9.18 -6.47
N ARG A 159 -27.06 9.98 -6.20
CA ARG A 159 -27.26 10.61 -4.89
C ARG A 159 -27.89 9.57 -3.95
N GLY A 160 -27.12 9.00 -3.05
CA GLY A 160 -27.57 8.01 -2.06
C GLY A 160 -26.95 8.24 -0.70
N PRO A 161 -27.28 7.40 0.30
CA PRO A 161 -26.65 7.46 1.61
C PRO A 161 -25.15 7.28 1.45
N ARG A 162 -24.38 8.14 2.11
CA ARG A 162 -22.92 8.14 2.09
C ARG A 162 -22.42 7.02 3.02
N ILE A 163 -21.30 6.38 2.66
CA ILE A 163 -20.74 5.28 3.46
C ILE A 163 -20.20 5.81 4.79
N LEU A 164 -19.55 6.97 4.76
CA LEU A 164 -18.95 7.64 5.90
C LEU A 164 -19.05 9.15 5.68
N ASP A 165 -20.10 9.78 6.19
CA ASP A 165 -20.35 11.22 5.99
C ASP A 165 -19.17 12.10 6.47
N GLU A 166 -18.49 11.68 7.54
CA GLU A 166 -17.39 12.43 8.15
C GLU A 166 -16.06 12.25 7.40
N ILE A 167 -15.82 11.12 6.73
CA ILE A 167 -14.53 10.78 6.11
C ILE A 167 -14.55 10.95 4.60
N SER A 168 -15.64 10.59 3.93
CA SER A 168 -15.75 10.64 2.48
C SER A 168 -17.09 11.19 2.01
N SER A 169 -17.13 12.50 1.78
CA SER A 169 -18.31 13.19 1.23
C SER A 169 -18.66 12.81 -0.22
N ARG A 170 -17.79 12.06 -0.89
CA ARG A 170 -17.93 11.78 -2.33
C ARG A 170 -18.35 10.35 -2.67
N ARG A 171 -18.22 9.37 -1.75
CA ARG A 171 -18.52 7.95 -2.01
C ARG A 171 -19.88 7.58 -1.41
N THR A 172 -20.79 7.06 -2.25
CA THR A 172 -22.09 6.55 -1.82
C THR A 172 -22.09 5.03 -1.83
N LEU A 173 -22.94 4.40 -1.01
CA LEU A 173 -23.11 2.93 -0.97
C LEU A 173 -23.47 2.38 -2.36
N ALA A 174 -24.39 3.05 -3.05
CA ALA A 174 -24.80 2.66 -4.39
C ALA A 174 -23.66 2.73 -5.42
N SER A 175 -22.83 3.81 -5.38
CA SER A 175 -21.71 3.94 -6.30
C SER A 175 -20.65 2.87 -6.07
N THR A 176 -20.40 2.50 -4.81
CA THR A 176 -19.44 1.46 -4.45
C THR A 176 -19.92 0.08 -4.89
N ALA A 177 -21.17 -0.28 -4.62
CA ALA A 177 -21.72 -1.56 -5.07
C ALA A 177 -21.71 -1.69 -6.61
N PHE A 178 -22.06 -0.63 -7.31
CA PHE A 178 -22.07 -0.63 -8.77
C PHE A 178 -20.66 -0.68 -9.37
N SER A 179 -19.70 0.03 -8.79
CA SER A 179 -18.29 -0.03 -9.24
C SER A 179 -17.70 -1.43 -9.04
N ILE A 180 -17.99 -2.09 -7.92
CA ILE A 180 -17.56 -3.47 -7.66
C ILE A 180 -18.17 -4.41 -8.71
N PHE A 181 -19.46 -4.28 -8.98
CA PHE A 181 -20.14 -5.11 -9.99
C PHE A 181 -19.50 -4.94 -11.38
N LEU A 182 -19.29 -3.70 -11.83
CA LEU A 182 -18.63 -3.44 -13.11
C LEU A 182 -17.17 -3.95 -13.14
N THR A 183 -16.46 -3.84 -12.03
CA THR A 183 -15.07 -4.35 -11.93
C THR A 183 -15.03 -5.88 -12.04
N ILE A 184 -16.00 -6.58 -11.44
CA ILE A 184 -16.13 -8.03 -11.58
C ILE A 184 -16.40 -8.43 -13.03
N LEU A 185 -17.28 -7.70 -13.71
CA LEU A 185 -17.55 -7.94 -15.14
C LEU A 185 -16.31 -7.72 -16.00
N LEU A 186 -15.57 -6.65 -15.74
CA LEU A 186 -14.32 -6.38 -16.44
C LEU A 186 -13.27 -7.48 -16.16
N ALA A 187 -13.15 -7.88 -14.90
CA ALA A 187 -12.22 -8.95 -14.50
C ALA A 187 -12.52 -10.30 -15.21
N TYR A 188 -13.79 -10.58 -15.44
CA TYR A 188 -14.19 -11.79 -16.18
C TYR A 188 -13.96 -11.68 -17.69
N ALA A 189 -13.97 -10.46 -18.24
CA ALA A 189 -13.79 -10.21 -19.65
C ALA A 189 -12.30 -10.15 -20.08
N MET A 190 -11.39 -9.90 -19.13
CA MET A 190 -9.93 -9.85 -19.33
C MET A 190 -9.29 -11.22 -19.12
#